data_abfc3dea8753a31595257c9e3e184753
#
_entry.id   abfc3dea8753a31595257c9e3e184753
#
_cell.length_a   1.000
_cell.length_b   1.000
_cell.length_c   1.000
_cell.angle_alpha   90.00
_cell.angle_beta   90.00
_cell.angle_gamma   90.00
#
_symmetry.space_group_name_H-M   'P 1'
#
loop_
_entity.id
_entity.type
_entity.pdbx_description
1 polymer ?
#
loop_
_entity_poly.entity_id
_entity_poly.type
_entity_poly.pdbx_seq_one_letter_code
_entity_poly.pdbx_strand_id
1 'polypeptide(L)'
;MTLPALTFGTSVKAHAADLKRRNKSAIMLWMGGGPSTIDIWDLKPGAATGGSFAPISTSGDLQICEHLPMMAQQMHHMAVIRSMSTREADHQRGRYYMHTGYVPDRNIQHPSYGSVVAHELTGTQTELEIPPFVTVGGGSVGPGFLGMAWAPFTVSSDGKVRNLDHKIDSDRLLQRMAALNLIESNFNRQRRGSAGKEHEKILQKTLTLMTSEQLNAFQVRQEPQAIQDTYGTNGFGRGCLLARRLVEAGVPFVEVDLGGWDNHANIFPTLETKLPMMDQAMSALVVDLEQRGLLQDTAIIWMGEFSRTPRINGNTGRDHWARSWSVVVGGGGMKGGVAIGETNHDGTRVETEPYTSQDVMASICQALGISLQTVFTSNNGRPMKIANGGKVIEELFS
;
A
#
# COMPACT_ATOMS: atom_id res chain seq x y z
N MET A 1 -21.02 31.29 -36.69
CA MET A 1 -19.82 31.37 -35.82
C MET A 1 -20.24 30.99 -34.41
N THR A 2 -20.19 29.71 -34.08
CA THR A 2 -20.55 29.20 -32.72
C THR A 2 -19.64 28.03 -32.35
N LEU A 3 -18.41 28.33 -31.96
CA LEU A 3 -17.42 27.30 -31.61
C LEU A 3 -16.44 27.63 -30.46
N PRO A 4 -16.80 28.43 -29.40
CA PRO A 4 -15.95 28.47 -28.20
C PRO A 4 -16.54 27.80 -26.95
N ALA A 5 -17.84 27.52 -26.90
CA ALA A 5 -18.47 27.06 -25.63
C ALA A 5 -18.21 25.58 -25.29
N LEU A 6 -18.01 24.73 -26.30
CA LEU A 6 -17.77 23.29 -26.09
C LEU A 6 -16.35 22.94 -25.57
N THR A 7 -15.36 23.79 -25.97
CA THR A 7 -13.96 23.60 -25.57
C THR A 7 -13.69 24.03 -24.12
N PHE A 8 -14.38 25.07 -23.63
CA PHE A 8 -14.21 25.54 -22.26
C PHE A 8 -14.79 24.55 -21.22
N GLY A 9 -15.98 24.01 -21.48
CA GLY A 9 -16.62 23.04 -20.57
C GLY A 9 -15.86 21.71 -20.45
N THR A 10 -15.27 21.22 -21.55
CA THR A 10 -14.43 20.02 -21.56
C THR A 10 -13.08 20.27 -20.89
N SER A 11 -12.48 21.43 -21.07
CA SER A 11 -11.24 21.84 -20.42
C SER A 11 -11.41 22.01 -18.91
N VAL A 12 -12.51 22.62 -18.45
CA VAL A 12 -12.82 22.77 -17.02
C VAL A 12 -13.09 21.42 -16.34
N LYS A 13 -13.82 20.50 -17.02
CA LYS A 13 -14.02 19.14 -16.49
C LYS A 13 -12.73 18.33 -16.42
N ALA A 14 -11.87 18.43 -17.43
CA ALA A 14 -10.57 17.78 -17.44
C ALA A 14 -9.68 18.35 -16.32
N HIS A 15 -9.63 19.66 -16.15
CA HIS A 15 -8.84 20.30 -15.09
C HIS A 15 -9.38 20.00 -13.68
N ALA A 16 -10.70 19.92 -13.51
CA ALA A 16 -11.30 19.51 -12.25
C ALA A 16 -11.04 18.02 -11.93
N ALA A 17 -11.01 17.15 -12.94
CA ALA A 17 -10.62 15.75 -12.79
C ALA A 17 -9.14 15.62 -12.42
N ASP A 18 -8.26 16.40 -13.02
CA ASP A 18 -6.83 16.43 -12.71
C ASP A 18 -6.56 16.98 -11.30
N LEU A 19 -7.28 18.01 -10.86
CA LEU A 19 -7.21 18.53 -9.49
C LEU A 19 -7.70 17.49 -8.47
N LYS A 20 -8.78 16.76 -8.77
CA LYS A 20 -9.24 15.63 -7.95
C LYS A 20 -8.22 14.49 -7.86
N ARG A 21 -7.54 14.17 -8.96
CA ARG A 21 -6.48 13.15 -8.99
C ARG A 21 -5.25 13.55 -8.19
N ARG A 22 -4.91 14.84 -8.13
CA ARG A 22 -3.70 15.34 -7.43
C ARG A 22 -3.74 15.10 -5.92
N ASN A 23 -4.92 14.92 -5.33
CA ASN A 23 -5.09 14.71 -3.89
C ASN A 23 -5.31 13.24 -3.51
N LYS A 24 -5.34 12.31 -4.50
CA LYS A 24 -5.57 10.89 -4.24
C LYS A 24 -4.30 10.19 -3.80
N SER A 25 -4.43 9.32 -2.80
CA SER A 25 -3.31 8.52 -2.28
C SER A 25 -3.77 7.14 -1.80
N ALA A 26 -2.82 6.24 -1.58
CA ALA A 26 -3.07 4.96 -0.94
C ALA A 26 -2.03 4.66 0.14
N ILE A 27 -2.47 4.09 1.25
CA ILE A 27 -1.64 3.55 2.32
C ILE A 27 -1.87 2.05 2.39
N MET A 28 -0.82 1.28 2.13
CA MET A 28 -0.82 -0.16 2.28
C MET A 28 -0.19 -0.53 3.63
N LEU A 29 -0.93 -1.21 4.47
CA LEU A 29 -0.44 -1.83 5.70
C LEU A 29 -0.09 -3.28 5.36
N TRP A 30 1.19 -3.55 5.15
CA TRP A 30 1.67 -4.86 4.74
C TRP A 30 1.99 -5.75 5.95
N MET A 31 1.29 -6.88 6.05
CA MET A 31 1.40 -7.86 7.14
C MET A 31 2.30 -9.03 6.72
N GLY A 32 3.62 -8.79 6.68
CA GLY A 32 4.58 -9.77 6.18
C GLY A 32 4.68 -11.03 7.04
N GLY A 33 4.47 -12.17 6.42
CA GLY A 33 4.45 -13.48 7.04
C GLY A 33 3.09 -14.18 7.03
N GLY A 34 2.07 -13.61 6.39
CA GLY A 34 0.75 -14.22 6.24
C GLY A 34 -0.06 -14.28 7.54
N PRO A 35 -0.74 -13.20 7.91
CA PRO A 35 -1.54 -13.12 9.14
C PRO A 35 -2.68 -14.13 9.13
N SER A 36 -3.01 -14.68 10.31
CA SER A 36 -4.14 -15.61 10.47
C SER A 36 -5.47 -14.86 10.42
N THR A 37 -6.00 -14.63 9.23
CA THR A 37 -7.23 -13.85 9.06
C THR A 37 -8.46 -14.52 9.67
N ILE A 38 -8.45 -15.84 9.82
CA ILE A 38 -9.49 -16.60 10.54
C ILE A 38 -9.54 -16.28 12.03
N ASP A 39 -8.43 -15.85 12.64
CA ASP A 39 -8.38 -15.44 14.05
C ASP A 39 -8.56 -13.93 14.22
N ILE A 40 -8.59 -13.14 13.11
CA ILE A 40 -8.60 -11.68 13.17
C ILE A 40 -9.88 -11.09 12.58
N TRP A 41 -10.24 -11.46 11.33
CA TRP A 41 -11.29 -10.81 10.55
C TRP A 41 -12.50 -11.70 10.22
N ASP A 42 -12.35 -13.04 10.32
CA ASP A 42 -13.37 -14.01 9.92
C ASP A 42 -13.42 -15.18 10.92
N LEU A 43 -13.71 -14.87 12.19
CA LEU A 43 -13.70 -15.83 13.28
C LEU A 43 -14.78 -16.91 13.10
N LYS A 44 -14.46 -18.12 13.53
CA LYS A 44 -15.33 -19.30 13.43
C LYS A 44 -15.63 -19.88 14.84
N PRO A 45 -16.35 -19.14 15.70
CA PRO A 45 -16.64 -19.59 17.05
C PRO A 45 -17.45 -20.89 17.01
N GLY A 46 -17.03 -21.86 17.83
CA GLY A 46 -17.66 -23.18 17.91
C GLY A 46 -17.24 -24.18 16.84
N ALA A 47 -16.55 -23.77 15.78
CA ALA A 47 -15.95 -24.69 14.82
C ALA A 47 -14.67 -25.33 15.39
N ALA A 48 -14.35 -26.56 14.96
CA ALA A 48 -13.09 -27.23 15.34
C ALA A 48 -11.84 -26.49 14.83
N THR A 49 -11.99 -25.64 13.83
CA THR A 49 -10.98 -24.75 13.24
C THR A 49 -10.92 -23.39 13.92
N GLY A 50 -11.93 -23.03 14.71
CA GLY A 50 -11.97 -21.79 15.47
C GLY A 50 -10.82 -21.73 16.48
N GLY A 51 -10.30 -20.52 16.68
CA GLY A 51 -9.28 -20.24 17.68
C GLY A 51 -9.89 -19.97 19.07
N SER A 52 -9.03 -19.51 19.98
CA SER A 52 -9.43 -19.14 21.35
C SER A 52 -10.10 -17.77 21.46
N PHE A 53 -10.07 -16.95 20.39
CA PHE A 53 -10.56 -15.58 20.43
C PHE A 53 -12.06 -15.49 20.15
N ALA A 54 -12.70 -14.53 20.83
CA ALA A 54 -14.12 -14.25 20.64
C ALA A 54 -14.34 -13.11 19.61
N PRO A 55 -15.43 -13.17 18.84
CA PRO A 55 -15.84 -12.06 18.01
C PRO A 55 -16.51 -10.96 18.84
N ILE A 56 -16.22 -9.69 18.50
CA ILE A 56 -16.90 -8.52 19.05
C ILE A 56 -17.64 -7.76 17.95
N SER A 57 -18.75 -7.11 18.33
CA SER A 57 -19.50 -6.23 17.44
C SER A 57 -18.70 -4.99 17.07
N THR A 58 -18.95 -4.47 15.88
CA THR A 58 -18.29 -3.28 15.35
C THR A 58 -19.28 -2.13 15.13
N SER A 59 -18.78 -0.97 14.73
CA SER A 59 -19.58 0.15 14.24
C SER A 59 -20.19 -0.09 12.83
N GLY A 60 -19.93 -1.25 12.24
CA GLY A 60 -20.52 -1.73 10.99
C GLY A 60 -21.37 -2.98 11.20
N ASP A 61 -21.80 -3.60 10.09
CA ASP A 61 -22.60 -4.84 10.08
C ASP A 61 -21.70 -6.08 9.98
N LEU A 62 -20.70 -6.16 10.86
CA LEU A 62 -19.79 -7.30 10.94
C LEU A 62 -19.18 -7.42 12.34
N GLN A 63 -18.58 -8.59 12.62
CA GLN A 63 -17.80 -8.85 13.82
C GLN A 63 -16.34 -9.11 13.47
N ILE A 64 -15.44 -8.74 14.38
CA ILE A 64 -13.99 -8.95 14.29
C ILE A 64 -13.44 -9.46 15.64
N CYS A 65 -12.15 -9.78 15.70
CA CYS A 65 -11.48 -10.29 16.90
C CYS A 65 -11.57 -9.30 18.08
N GLU A 66 -11.80 -9.83 19.30
CA GLU A 66 -11.86 -9.08 20.56
C GLU A 66 -10.60 -8.27 20.88
N HIS A 67 -9.45 -8.63 20.31
CA HIS A 67 -8.19 -7.90 20.47
C HIS A 67 -8.06 -6.66 19.55
N LEU A 68 -9.15 -6.30 18.84
CA LEU A 68 -9.22 -5.12 17.99
C LEU A 68 -10.35 -4.15 18.40
N PRO A 69 -10.47 -3.78 19.69
CA PRO A 69 -11.60 -2.96 20.16
C PRO A 69 -11.60 -1.54 19.61
N MET A 70 -10.44 -0.97 19.30
CA MET A 70 -10.34 0.38 18.74
C MET A 70 -10.73 0.37 17.25
N MET A 71 -10.26 -0.61 16.48
CA MET A 71 -10.68 -0.80 15.08
C MET A 71 -12.16 -1.14 14.97
N ALA A 72 -12.73 -1.91 15.92
CA ALA A 72 -14.15 -2.20 15.94
C ALA A 72 -15.01 -0.92 15.89
N GLN A 73 -14.57 0.17 16.52
CA GLN A 73 -15.22 1.47 16.49
C GLN A 73 -15.04 2.21 15.15
N GLN A 74 -14.05 1.84 14.33
CA GLN A 74 -13.74 2.48 13.05
C GLN A 74 -14.21 1.66 11.84
N MET A 75 -14.83 0.49 12.06
CA MET A 75 -15.20 -0.40 10.96
C MET A 75 -16.25 0.19 10.00
N HIS A 76 -17.00 1.21 10.40
CA HIS A 76 -17.88 1.94 9.48
C HIS A 76 -17.12 2.65 8.34
N HIS A 77 -15.79 2.81 8.45
CA HIS A 77 -14.90 3.31 7.40
C HIS A 77 -14.20 2.19 6.60
N MET A 78 -14.29 0.94 7.05
CA MET A 78 -13.52 -0.17 6.50
C MET A 78 -14.41 -1.34 6.10
N ALA A 79 -14.09 -2.01 5.01
CA ALA A 79 -14.74 -3.24 4.57
C ALA A 79 -13.77 -4.43 4.69
N VAL A 80 -14.30 -5.60 5.06
CA VAL A 80 -13.53 -6.86 5.12
C VAL A 80 -13.91 -7.74 3.94
N ILE A 81 -13.00 -7.96 3.01
CA ILE A 81 -13.18 -8.90 1.90
C ILE A 81 -12.77 -10.28 2.40
N ARG A 82 -13.75 -11.15 2.73
CA ARG A 82 -13.54 -12.49 3.31
C ARG A 82 -13.34 -13.60 2.29
N SER A 83 -13.56 -13.33 1.03
CA SER A 83 -13.51 -14.32 -0.04
C SER A 83 -12.24 -14.26 -0.88
N MET A 84 -11.13 -13.80 -0.30
CA MET A 84 -9.84 -13.88 -0.99
C MET A 84 -9.42 -15.32 -1.23
N SER A 85 -9.01 -15.64 -2.45
CA SER A 85 -8.49 -16.95 -2.83
C SER A 85 -7.36 -16.83 -3.84
N THR A 86 -6.22 -17.43 -3.52
CA THR A 86 -5.04 -17.44 -4.40
C THR A 86 -4.43 -18.84 -4.46
N ARG A 87 -3.42 -19.02 -5.30
CA ARG A 87 -2.69 -20.30 -5.41
C ARG A 87 -1.28 -20.25 -4.81
N GLU A 88 -0.83 -19.06 -4.46
CA GLU A 88 0.54 -18.83 -3.98
C GLU A 88 0.58 -18.94 -2.45
N ALA A 89 1.15 -20.01 -1.93
CA ALA A 89 1.31 -20.30 -0.50
C ALA A 89 2.80 -20.34 -0.07
N ASP A 90 3.69 -19.79 -0.88
CA ASP A 90 5.09 -19.52 -0.58
C ASP A 90 5.28 -18.02 -0.35
N HIS A 91 6.03 -17.60 0.67
CA HIS A 91 6.17 -16.21 1.06
C HIS A 91 6.69 -15.30 -0.07
N GLN A 92 7.73 -15.73 -0.78
CA GLN A 92 8.31 -14.89 -1.83
C GLN A 92 7.37 -14.77 -3.03
N ARG A 93 6.77 -15.90 -3.45
CA ARG A 93 5.82 -15.95 -4.57
C ARG A 93 4.51 -15.23 -4.22
N GLY A 94 3.96 -15.47 -3.02
CA GLY A 94 2.76 -14.81 -2.52
C GLY A 94 2.95 -13.30 -2.39
N ARG A 95 4.06 -12.86 -1.78
CA ARG A 95 4.41 -11.43 -1.71
C ARG A 95 4.47 -10.79 -3.09
N TYR A 96 5.17 -11.41 -4.03
CA TYR A 96 5.24 -10.91 -5.40
C TYR A 96 3.86 -10.83 -6.04
N TYR A 97 3.05 -11.90 -5.90
CA TYR A 97 1.71 -11.96 -6.47
C TYR A 97 0.78 -10.88 -5.87
N MET A 98 0.77 -10.72 -4.55
CA MET A 98 -0.08 -9.73 -3.89
C MET A 98 0.34 -8.29 -4.18
N HIS A 99 1.62 -8.03 -4.44
CA HIS A 99 2.09 -6.70 -4.81
C HIS A 99 1.96 -6.37 -6.29
N THR A 100 1.87 -7.36 -7.18
CA THR A 100 1.92 -7.13 -8.63
C THR A 100 0.69 -7.61 -9.40
N GLY A 101 -0.08 -8.55 -8.84
CA GLY A 101 -1.13 -9.27 -9.55
C GLY A 101 -0.62 -10.31 -10.55
N TYR A 102 0.68 -10.62 -10.52
CA TYR A 102 1.31 -11.58 -11.43
C TYR A 102 2.08 -12.65 -10.66
N VAL A 103 2.09 -13.86 -11.19
CA VAL A 103 3.02 -14.91 -10.76
C VAL A 103 4.44 -14.51 -11.21
N PRO A 104 5.50 -14.77 -10.41
CA PRO A 104 6.86 -14.50 -10.83
C PRO A 104 7.21 -15.12 -12.18
N ASP A 105 7.74 -14.32 -13.08
CA ASP A 105 8.20 -14.73 -14.42
C ASP A 105 9.69 -14.43 -14.58
N ARG A 106 10.44 -15.31 -15.26
CA ARG A 106 11.89 -15.13 -15.45
C ARG A 106 12.24 -14.03 -16.45
N ASN A 107 11.32 -13.70 -17.34
CA ASN A 107 11.56 -12.81 -18.47
C ASN A 107 10.97 -11.41 -18.26
N ILE A 108 10.03 -11.26 -17.31
CA ILE A 108 9.33 -9.99 -17.05
C ILE A 108 9.31 -9.74 -15.55
N GLN A 109 9.87 -8.60 -15.16
CA GLN A 109 9.70 -8.08 -13.82
C GLN A 109 8.50 -7.12 -13.82
N HIS A 110 7.42 -7.52 -13.17
CA HIS A 110 6.21 -6.73 -13.10
C HIS A 110 6.34 -5.63 -12.04
N PRO A 111 5.76 -4.45 -12.28
CA PRO A 111 5.75 -3.38 -11.29
C PRO A 111 4.85 -3.74 -10.11
N SER A 112 5.25 -3.30 -8.92
CA SER A 112 4.37 -3.34 -7.75
C SER A 112 3.20 -2.35 -7.91
N TYR A 113 2.11 -2.60 -7.20
CA TYR A 113 0.96 -1.70 -7.15
C TYR A 113 1.36 -0.29 -6.70
N GLY A 114 2.28 -0.17 -5.73
CA GLY A 114 2.82 1.11 -5.32
C GLY A 114 3.52 1.86 -6.45
N SER A 115 4.32 1.16 -7.26
CA SER A 115 4.96 1.74 -8.44
C SER A 115 3.95 2.14 -9.53
N VAL A 116 2.90 1.35 -9.71
CA VAL A 116 1.80 1.65 -10.66
C VAL A 116 1.04 2.90 -10.22
N VAL A 117 0.62 2.98 -8.96
CA VAL A 117 -0.10 4.13 -8.41
C VAL A 117 0.78 5.39 -8.47
N ALA A 118 2.05 5.27 -8.06
CA ALA A 118 3.01 6.38 -8.15
C ALA A 118 3.16 6.89 -9.59
N HIS A 119 3.28 5.99 -10.58
CA HIS A 119 3.37 6.35 -11.99
C HIS A 119 2.12 7.09 -12.49
N GLU A 120 0.93 6.55 -12.22
CA GLU A 120 -0.32 7.08 -12.75
C GLU A 120 -0.75 8.40 -12.08
N LEU A 121 -0.47 8.58 -10.79
CA LEU A 121 -0.87 9.77 -10.06
C LEU A 121 0.17 10.90 -10.13
N THR A 122 1.47 10.59 -10.23
CA THR A 122 2.52 11.63 -10.25
C THR A 122 2.74 12.23 -11.65
N GLY A 123 2.35 11.55 -12.72
CA GLY A 123 2.51 12.06 -14.09
C GLY A 123 1.89 13.44 -14.33
N THR A 124 1.01 13.90 -13.43
CA THR A 124 0.35 15.21 -13.42
C THR A 124 0.82 16.14 -12.30
N GLN A 125 1.64 15.65 -11.34
CA GLN A 125 2.13 16.42 -10.20
C GLN A 125 3.54 16.94 -10.49
N THR A 126 3.65 18.22 -10.84
CA THR A 126 4.95 18.89 -11.06
C THR A 126 5.61 19.40 -9.77
N GLU A 127 4.90 19.36 -8.64
CA GLU A 127 5.31 19.99 -7.37
C GLU A 127 5.81 18.99 -6.32
N LEU A 128 5.72 17.67 -6.56
CA LEU A 128 6.20 16.67 -5.63
C LEU A 128 7.72 16.49 -5.75
N GLU A 129 8.46 16.93 -4.73
CA GLU A 129 9.92 16.87 -4.66
C GLU A 129 10.42 15.62 -3.92
N ILE A 130 9.57 14.99 -3.09
CA ILE A 130 9.85 13.75 -2.37
C ILE A 130 9.44 12.52 -3.21
N PRO A 131 9.99 11.32 -2.93
CA PRO A 131 9.67 10.13 -3.70
C PRO A 131 8.16 9.80 -3.69
N PRO A 132 7.57 9.49 -4.86
CA PRO A 132 6.13 9.25 -4.97
C PRO A 132 5.69 7.87 -4.44
N PHE A 133 6.63 6.99 -4.15
CA PHE A 133 6.40 5.72 -3.49
C PHE A 133 7.39 5.55 -2.33
N VAL A 134 6.88 5.52 -1.11
CA VAL A 134 7.69 5.37 0.11
C VAL A 134 7.30 4.07 0.82
N THR A 135 8.33 3.30 1.25
CA THR A 135 8.15 2.13 2.11
C THR A 135 8.74 2.39 3.49
N VAL A 136 8.01 2.04 4.53
CA VAL A 136 8.34 2.32 5.92
C VAL A 136 8.55 1.02 6.68
N GLY A 137 9.73 0.82 7.24
CA GLY A 137 10.07 -0.33 8.08
C GLY A 137 10.46 -1.59 7.34
N GLY A 138 10.06 -1.75 6.09
CA GLY A 138 10.39 -2.90 5.24
C GLY A 138 10.64 -2.50 3.78
N GLY A 139 11.07 -3.46 2.99
CA GLY A 139 11.19 -3.29 1.54
C GLY A 139 9.97 -3.83 0.82
N SER A 140 9.60 -3.26 -0.32
CA SER A 140 8.53 -3.73 -1.19
C SER A 140 9.06 -4.39 -2.46
N VAL A 141 8.13 -4.88 -3.30
CA VAL A 141 8.44 -5.29 -4.67
C VAL A 141 8.78 -4.05 -5.51
N GLY A 142 9.75 -4.17 -6.38
CA GLY A 142 10.29 -3.07 -7.17
C GLY A 142 9.37 -2.57 -8.29
N PRO A 143 9.88 -1.58 -9.06
CA PRO A 143 9.11 -0.91 -10.11
C PRO A 143 8.97 -1.74 -11.40
N GLY A 144 9.63 -2.88 -11.49
CA GLY A 144 9.62 -3.71 -12.70
C GLY A 144 9.98 -2.92 -13.95
N PHE A 145 9.20 -3.12 -15.01
CA PHE A 145 9.42 -2.46 -16.30
C PHE A 145 9.06 -0.96 -16.33
N LEU A 146 8.45 -0.40 -15.28
CA LEU A 146 8.19 1.05 -15.21
C LEU A 146 9.46 1.87 -14.97
N GLY A 147 10.54 1.24 -14.46
CA GLY A 147 11.83 1.88 -14.26
C GLY A 147 12.03 2.52 -12.89
N MET A 148 13.29 2.82 -12.58
CA MET A 148 13.74 3.23 -11.24
C MET A 148 13.15 4.55 -10.73
N ALA A 149 12.61 5.39 -11.59
CA ALA A 149 11.93 6.62 -11.19
C ALA A 149 10.71 6.37 -10.28
N TRP A 150 10.16 5.15 -10.33
CA TRP A 150 8.98 4.69 -9.60
C TRP A 150 9.30 3.61 -8.57
N ALA A 151 10.59 3.44 -8.26
CA ALA A 151 11.03 2.48 -7.25
C ALA A 151 10.59 2.90 -5.84
N PRO A 152 10.32 1.94 -4.94
CA PRO A 152 10.06 2.24 -3.55
C PRO A 152 11.27 2.90 -2.89
N PHE A 153 11.03 4.00 -2.18
CA PHE A 153 12.02 4.69 -1.38
C PHE A 153 11.87 4.24 0.08
N THR A 154 12.83 3.46 0.55
CA THR A 154 12.73 2.83 1.87
C THR A 154 13.28 3.72 2.97
N VAL A 155 12.49 3.91 4.02
CA VAL A 155 12.85 4.65 5.23
C VAL A 155 12.58 3.82 6.47
N SER A 156 13.22 4.16 7.58
CA SER A 156 12.88 3.57 8.87
C SER A 156 11.57 4.16 9.43
N SER A 157 10.98 3.47 10.40
CA SER A 157 9.71 3.90 11.01
C SER A 157 9.78 5.23 11.78
N ASP A 158 10.97 5.70 12.12
CA ASP A 158 11.20 7.02 12.71
C ASP A 158 11.46 8.11 11.66
N GLY A 159 11.24 7.82 10.38
CA GLY A 159 11.40 8.73 9.26
C GLY A 159 12.85 8.99 8.86
N LYS A 160 13.79 8.22 9.40
CA LYS A 160 15.20 8.41 9.05
C LYS A 160 15.48 7.93 7.63
N VAL A 161 15.95 8.84 6.80
CA VAL A 161 16.39 8.57 5.44
C VAL A 161 17.89 8.27 5.48
N ARG A 162 18.30 7.11 4.96
CA ARG A 162 19.72 6.73 4.91
C ARG A 162 20.48 7.67 3.98
N ASN A 163 21.70 8.06 4.41
CA ASN A 163 22.64 8.87 3.62
C ASN A 163 22.18 10.29 3.25
N LEU A 164 21.12 10.82 3.88
CA LEU A 164 20.77 12.24 3.76
C LEU A 164 21.75 13.14 4.53
N ASP A 165 22.29 12.65 5.64
CA ASP A 165 23.29 13.37 6.45
C ASP A 165 24.66 13.28 5.76
N HIS A 166 24.89 14.05 4.69
CA HIS A 166 26.20 14.13 4.10
C HIS A 166 27.05 15.22 4.77
N LYS A 167 28.28 14.88 5.08
CA LYS A 167 29.30 15.81 5.61
C LYS A 167 30.00 16.61 4.49
N ILE A 168 29.38 16.76 3.33
CA ILE A 168 29.96 17.43 2.18
C ILE A 168 29.32 18.80 2.08
N ASP A 169 30.14 19.83 2.04
CA ASP A 169 29.73 21.20 1.76
C ASP A 169 28.93 21.29 0.44
N SER A 170 27.89 22.10 0.43
CA SER A 170 26.96 22.27 -0.70
C SER A 170 27.68 22.62 -2.00
N ASP A 171 28.67 23.51 -1.95
CA ASP A 171 29.46 23.92 -3.12
C ASP A 171 30.27 22.75 -3.68
N ARG A 172 30.81 21.91 -2.82
CA ARG A 172 31.56 20.71 -3.22
C ARG A 172 30.65 19.64 -3.79
N LEU A 173 29.40 19.53 -3.30
CA LEU A 173 28.39 18.66 -3.87
C LEU A 173 28.03 19.11 -5.29
N LEU A 174 27.75 20.39 -5.49
CA LEU A 174 27.43 20.98 -6.80
C LEU A 174 28.57 20.79 -7.80
N GLN A 175 29.85 21.00 -7.39
CA GLN A 175 31.01 20.75 -8.24
C GLN A 175 31.14 19.27 -8.66
N ARG A 176 30.89 18.33 -7.74
CA ARG A 176 30.90 16.90 -8.06
C ARG A 176 29.79 16.52 -9.03
N MET A 177 28.61 17.10 -8.87
CA MET A 177 27.49 16.89 -9.78
C MET A 177 27.77 17.45 -11.17
N ALA A 178 28.35 18.65 -11.26
CA ALA A 178 28.75 19.22 -12.55
C ALA A 178 29.78 18.34 -13.28
N ALA A 179 30.77 17.83 -12.55
CA ALA A 179 31.77 16.90 -13.09
C ALA A 179 31.13 15.58 -13.56
N LEU A 180 30.19 15.01 -12.78
CA LEU A 180 29.48 13.79 -13.14
C LEU A 180 28.63 13.99 -14.39
N ASN A 181 27.87 15.10 -14.48
CA ASN A 181 27.07 15.44 -15.67
C ASN A 181 27.94 15.55 -16.93
N LEU A 182 29.19 16.06 -16.80
CA LEU A 182 30.14 16.16 -17.90
C LEU A 182 30.61 14.78 -18.39
N ILE A 183 30.87 13.87 -17.47
CA ILE A 183 31.24 12.47 -17.76
C ILE A 183 30.08 11.74 -18.42
N GLU A 184 28.88 11.85 -17.86
CA GLU A 184 27.67 11.19 -18.37
C GLU A 184 27.22 11.73 -19.72
N SER A 185 27.33 13.03 -19.95
CA SER A 185 27.00 13.62 -21.26
C SER A 185 27.93 13.11 -22.37
N ASN A 186 29.20 12.86 -22.05
CA ASN A 186 30.16 12.24 -22.97
C ASN A 186 29.87 10.75 -23.19
N PHE A 187 29.52 10.01 -22.15
CA PHE A 187 29.12 8.60 -22.23
C PHE A 187 27.82 8.43 -23.05
N ASN A 188 26.81 9.28 -22.83
CA ASN A 188 25.53 9.25 -23.53
C ASN A 188 25.67 9.60 -25.01
N ARG A 189 26.60 10.47 -25.40
CA ARG A 189 26.91 10.78 -26.81
C ARG A 189 27.52 9.61 -27.56
N GLN A 190 28.26 8.73 -26.87
CA GLN A 190 28.97 7.62 -27.48
C GLN A 190 28.17 6.31 -27.49
N ARG A 191 27.12 6.18 -26.67
CA ARG A 191 26.31 4.96 -26.57
C ARG A 191 24.83 5.28 -26.84
N ARG A 192 24.23 4.49 -27.76
CA ARG A 192 22.78 4.56 -28.02
C ARG A 192 22.04 3.80 -26.91
N GLY A 193 21.32 4.50 -26.03
CA GLY A 193 20.46 3.92 -24.99
C GLY A 193 19.87 4.95 -24.05
N SER A 194 18.79 4.59 -23.35
CA SER A 194 18.08 5.46 -22.38
C SER A 194 18.71 5.46 -20.97
N ALA A 195 19.56 4.48 -20.66
CA ALA A 195 20.08 4.24 -19.29
C ALA A 195 20.78 5.47 -18.68
N GLY A 196 21.57 6.21 -19.46
CA GLY A 196 22.24 7.41 -18.97
C GLY A 196 21.28 8.57 -18.69
N LYS A 197 20.23 8.72 -19.49
CA LYS A 197 19.19 9.74 -19.24
C LYS A 197 18.34 9.41 -18.01
N GLU A 198 18.10 8.13 -17.77
CA GLU A 198 17.40 7.66 -16.56
C GLU A 198 18.25 7.93 -15.30
N HIS A 199 19.55 7.68 -15.37
CA HIS A 199 20.48 7.96 -14.26
C HIS A 199 20.57 9.46 -13.96
N GLU A 200 20.65 10.31 -14.98
CA GLU A 200 20.65 11.76 -14.83
C GLU A 200 19.37 12.25 -14.12
N LYS A 201 18.20 11.75 -14.51
CA LYS A 201 16.92 12.08 -13.86
C LYS A 201 16.90 11.66 -12.38
N ILE A 202 17.44 10.49 -12.04
CA ILE A 202 17.52 10.01 -10.66
C ILE A 202 18.41 10.92 -9.83
N LEU A 203 19.57 11.34 -10.37
CA LEU A 203 20.46 12.26 -9.69
C LEU A 203 19.83 13.63 -9.47
N GLN A 204 19.13 14.17 -10.46
CA GLN A 204 18.38 15.43 -10.32
C GLN A 204 17.33 15.33 -9.22
N LYS A 205 16.52 14.27 -9.22
CA LYS A 205 15.53 14.02 -8.15
C LYS A 205 16.18 13.89 -6.78
N THR A 206 17.35 13.25 -6.68
CA THR A 206 18.08 13.11 -5.42
C THR A 206 18.52 14.47 -4.89
N LEU A 207 19.03 15.35 -5.75
CA LEU A 207 19.43 16.71 -5.35
C LEU A 207 18.24 17.54 -4.89
N THR A 208 17.15 17.51 -5.65
CA THR A 208 15.89 18.19 -5.28
C THR A 208 15.42 17.70 -3.92
N LEU A 209 15.40 16.38 -3.70
CA LEU A 209 15.03 15.79 -2.41
C LEU A 209 15.91 16.33 -1.27
N MET A 210 17.23 16.40 -1.46
CA MET A 210 18.16 16.83 -0.39
C MET A 210 18.00 18.28 0.05
N THR A 211 17.39 19.13 -0.78
CA THR A 211 17.15 20.55 -0.52
C THR A 211 15.68 20.89 -0.29
N SER A 212 14.80 19.90 -0.37
CA SER A 212 13.35 20.08 -0.31
C SER A 212 12.86 20.35 1.11
N GLU A 213 11.99 21.34 1.27
CA GLU A 213 11.24 21.56 2.50
C GLU A 213 10.23 20.43 2.77
N GLN A 214 9.82 19.68 1.74
CA GLN A 214 8.92 18.53 1.88
C GLN A 214 9.56 17.38 2.69
N LEU A 215 10.89 17.39 2.90
CA LEU A 215 11.57 16.48 3.83
C LEU A 215 11.05 16.59 5.27
N ASN A 216 10.42 17.71 5.64
CA ASN A 216 9.77 17.86 6.94
C ASN A 216 8.65 16.80 7.14
N ALA A 217 8.05 16.28 6.07
CA ALA A 217 7.08 15.18 6.17
C ALA A 217 7.65 13.92 6.85
N PHE A 218 8.96 13.67 6.70
CA PHE A 218 9.63 12.53 7.34
C PHE A 218 9.93 12.73 8.82
N GLN A 219 9.80 13.94 9.35
CA GLN A 219 10.14 14.29 10.74
C GLN A 219 9.00 13.95 11.71
N VAL A 220 8.73 12.66 11.94
CA VAL A 220 7.66 12.16 12.83
C VAL A 220 7.74 12.77 14.23
N ARG A 221 8.94 13.02 14.74
CA ARG A 221 9.18 13.60 16.07
C ARG A 221 8.73 15.06 16.22
N GLN A 222 8.41 15.74 15.13
CA GLN A 222 7.85 17.10 15.16
C GLN A 222 6.35 17.12 15.48
N GLU A 223 5.68 15.96 15.37
CA GLU A 223 4.28 15.87 15.80
C GLU A 223 4.15 16.08 17.31
N PRO A 224 3.05 16.72 17.78
CA PRO A 224 2.76 16.81 19.20
C PRO A 224 2.79 15.44 19.88
N GLN A 225 3.32 15.36 21.11
CA GLN A 225 3.44 14.10 21.84
C GLN A 225 2.10 13.35 21.94
N ALA A 226 1.01 14.06 22.17
CA ALA A 226 -0.33 13.47 22.24
C ALA A 226 -0.71 12.72 20.94
N ILE A 227 -0.33 13.25 19.77
CA ILE A 227 -0.54 12.57 18.48
C ILE A 227 0.35 11.34 18.38
N GLN A 228 1.64 11.45 18.73
CA GLN A 228 2.55 10.30 18.72
C GLN A 228 2.05 9.17 19.63
N ASP A 229 1.55 9.50 20.82
CA ASP A 229 1.02 8.54 21.80
C ASP A 229 -0.26 7.85 21.29
N THR A 230 -1.10 8.56 20.53
CA THR A 230 -2.32 7.98 19.92
C THR A 230 -1.97 6.84 18.96
N TYR A 231 -0.92 6.98 18.14
CA TYR A 231 -0.46 5.92 17.24
C TYR A 231 0.31 4.80 17.93
N GLY A 232 0.79 5.04 19.15
CA GLY A 232 1.66 4.13 19.88
C GLY A 232 3.15 4.33 19.56
N THR A 233 3.98 4.02 20.56
CA THR A 233 5.44 4.27 20.52
C THR A 233 6.25 3.18 19.84
N ASN A 234 5.61 2.11 19.35
CA ASN A 234 6.26 1.02 18.61
C ASN A 234 6.60 1.42 17.15
N GLY A 235 7.35 0.56 16.44
CA GLY A 235 7.76 0.82 15.07
C GLY A 235 6.60 0.94 14.08
N PHE A 236 5.56 0.12 14.23
CA PHE A 236 4.40 0.13 13.34
C PHE A 236 3.56 1.41 13.55
N GLY A 237 3.30 1.80 14.81
CA GLY A 237 2.58 3.04 15.12
C GLY A 237 3.27 4.28 14.55
N ARG A 238 4.60 4.39 14.75
CA ARG A 238 5.37 5.48 14.12
C ARG A 238 5.34 5.42 12.60
N GLY A 239 5.34 4.22 12.02
CA GLY A 239 5.22 4.02 10.58
C GLY A 239 3.86 4.49 10.04
N CYS A 240 2.76 4.20 10.73
CA CYS A 240 1.43 4.68 10.37
C CYS A 240 1.33 6.21 10.48
N LEU A 241 1.91 6.81 11.53
CA LEU A 241 1.98 8.26 11.68
C LEU A 241 2.80 8.90 10.54
N LEU A 242 3.93 8.28 10.16
CA LEU A 242 4.73 8.73 9.02
C LEU A 242 3.93 8.62 7.72
N ALA A 243 3.19 7.53 7.51
CA ALA A 243 2.36 7.36 6.31
C ALA A 243 1.31 8.47 6.19
N ARG A 244 0.62 8.84 7.29
CA ARG A 244 -0.31 9.96 7.32
C ARG A 244 0.38 11.27 6.90
N ARG A 245 1.55 11.58 7.46
CA ARG A 245 2.32 12.79 7.12
C ARG A 245 2.73 12.83 5.65
N LEU A 246 3.13 11.69 5.11
CA LEU A 246 3.55 11.57 3.71
C LEU A 246 2.38 11.79 2.74
N VAL A 247 1.21 11.21 2.99
CA VAL A 247 0.03 11.45 2.15
C VAL A 247 -0.47 12.88 2.28
N GLU A 248 -0.38 13.49 3.46
CA GLU A 248 -0.68 14.92 3.69
C GLU A 248 0.28 15.82 2.88
N ALA A 249 1.53 15.40 2.69
CA ALA A 249 2.52 16.06 1.82
C ALA A 249 2.35 15.73 0.32
N GLY A 250 1.36 14.92 -0.06
CA GLY A 250 1.04 14.59 -1.44
C GLY A 250 1.70 13.32 -1.99
N VAL A 251 2.31 12.47 -1.15
CA VAL A 251 2.85 11.17 -1.60
C VAL A 251 1.71 10.24 -2.01
N PRO A 252 1.65 9.79 -3.28
CA PRO A 252 0.53 9.00 -3.76
C PRO A 252 0.49 7.56 -3.25
N PHE A 253 1.62 6.98 -2.84
CA PHE A 253 1.62 5.63 -2.27
C PHE A 253 2.62 5.46 -1.13
N VAL A 254 2.12 4.97 0.00
CA VAL A 254 2.95 4.63 1.16
C VAL A 254 2.67 3.20 1.59
N GLU A 255 3.71 2.39 1.77
CA GLU A 255 3.62 1.04 2.32
C GLU A 255 4.26 1.01 3.72
N VAL A 256 3.52 0.52 4.71
CA VAL A 256 4.01 0.35 6.10
C VAL A 256 4.07 -1.13 6.41
N ASP A 257 5.26 -1.63 6.70
CA ASP A 257 5.49 -3.06 6.99
C ASP A 257 5.31 -3.38 8.48
N LEU A 258 4.53 -4.42 8.75
CA LEU A 258 4.47 -5.10 10.05
C LEU A 258 4.72 -6.58 9.82
N GLY A 259 5.97 -7.01 9.97
CA GLY A 259 6.38 -8.40 9.80
C GLY A 259 6.07 -9.31 10.99
N GLY A 260 6.51 -10.58 10.89
CA GLY A 260 6.44 -11.57 11.97
C GLY A 260 5.07 -12.22 12.14
N TRP A 261 4.34 -12.44 11.03
CA TRP A 261 3.07 -13.16 11.03
C TRP A 261 3.20 -14.66 10.67
N ASP A 262 4.42 -15.15 10.47
CA ASP A 262 4.69 -16.55 10.14
C ASP A 262 4.66 -17.44 11.40
N ASN A 263 3.49 -17.67 11.97
CA ASN A 263 3.30 -18.28 13.27
C ASN A 263 2.92 -19.77 13.16
N HIS A 264 3.91 -20.63 12.92
CA HIS A 264 3.77 -22.08 12.89
C HIS A 264 3.67 -22.73 14.29
N ALA A 265 3.88 -21.95 15.34
CA ALA A 265 3.75 -22.37 16.72
C ALA A 265 3.25 -21.21 17.60
N ASN A 266 2.54 -21.52 18.69
CA ASN A 266 2.11 -20.56 19.72
C ASN A 266 1.43 -19.30 19.12
N ILE A 267 0.53 -19.49 18.16
CA ILE A 267 -0.05 -18.39 17.40
C ILE A 267 -0.87 -17.44 18.29
N PHE A 268 -1.67 -17.98 19.23
CA PHE A 268 -2.57 -17.16 20.05
C PHE A 268 -1.82 -16.21 20.98
N PRO A 269 -0.83 -16.63 21.80
CA PRO A 269 -0.02 -15.71 22.60
C PRO A 269 0.72 -14.67 21.75
N THR A 270 1.13 -15.03 20.54
CA THR A 270 1.77 -14.09 19.61
C THR A 270 0.77 -13.03 19.12
N LEU A 271 -0.45 -13.43 18.80
CA LEU A 271 -1.51 -12.52 18.36
C LEU A 271 -1.99 -11.63 19.51
N GLU A 272 -2.15 -12.15 20.74
CA GLU A 272 -2.49 -11.36 21.93
C GLU A 272 -1.54 -10.18 22.16
N THR A 273 -0.27 -10.35 21.84
CA THR A 273 0.72 -9.27 21.93
C THR A 273 0.70 -8.33 20.72
N LYS A 274 0.49 -8.89 19.53
CA LYS A 274 0.63 -8.14 18.27
C LYS A 274 -0.63 -7.37 17.87
N LEU A 275 -1.82 -7.95 18.08
CA LEU A 275 -3.08 -7.34 17.68
C LEU A 275 -3.35 -6.00 18.37
N PRO A 276 -3.11 -5.82 19.68
CA PRO A 276 -3.32 -4.51 20.31
C PRO A 276 -2.43 -3.39 19.74
N MET A 277 -1.19 -3.71 19.34
CA MET A 277 -0.31 -2.73 18.69
C MET A 277 -0.84 -2.33 17.31
N MET A 278 -1.34 -3.30 16.55
CA MET A 278 -1.93 -3.08 15.23
C MET A 278 -3.24 -2.31 15.36
N ASP A 279 -4.08 -2.67 16.31
CA ASP A 279 -5.36 -2.05 16.61
C ASP A 279 -5.21 -0.56 16.89
N GLN A 280 -4.31 -0.21 17.82
CA GLN A 280 -4.01 1.17 18.17
C GLN A 280 -3.54 1.98 16.96
N ALA A 281 -2.54 1.48 16.23
CA ALA A 281 -1.93 2.21 15.13
C ALA A 281 -2.88 2.37 13.93
N MET A 282 -3.61 1.31 13.58
CA MET A 282 -4.55 1.33 12.45
C MET A 282 -5.77 2.20 12.75
N SER A 283 -6.34 2.10 13.96
CA SER A 283 -7.44 2.95 14.40
C SER A 283 -7.02 4.43 14.41
N ALA A 284 -5.85 4.75 14.98
CA ALA A 284 -5.32 6.11 14.97
C ALA A 284 -5.15 6.66 13.55
N LEU A 285 -4.67 5.84 12.62
CA LEU A 285 -4.52 6.24 11.21
C LEU A 285 -5.87 6.60 10.58
N VAL A 286 -6.89 5.77 10.76
CA VAL A 286 -8.23 6.01 10.21
C VAL A 286 -8.82 7.31 10.78
N VAL A 287 -8.77 7.46 12.11
CA VAL A 287 -9.31 8.64 12.81
C VAL A 287 -8.59 9.93 12.40
N ASP A 288 -7.25 9.91 12.34
CA ASP A 288 -6.46 11.10 12.00
C ASP A 288 -6.67 11.53 10.54
N LEU A 289 -6.77 10.56 9.61
CA LEU A 289 -7.11 10.85 8.21
C LEU A 289 -8.53 11.41 8.07
N GLU A 290 -9.50 10.89 8.82
CA GLU A 290 -10.86 11.40 8.83
C GLU A 290 -10.92 12.83 9.37
N GLN A 291 -10.34 13.09 10.55
CA GLN A 291 -10.32 14.40 11.18
C GLN A 291 -9.65 15.47 10.33
N ARG A 292 -8.68 15.09 9.50
CA ARG A 292 -7.99 15.99 8.54
C ARG A 292 -8.73 16.11 7.20
N GLY A 293 -9.81 15.39 7.00
CA GLY A 293 -10.52 15.36 5.72
C GLY A 293 -9.77 14.64 4.59
N LEU A 294 -8.77 13.83 4.94
CA LEU A 294 -7.94 13.10 3.99
C LEU A 294 -8.48 11.69 3.66
N LEU A 295 -9.32 11.11 4.54
CA LEU A 295 -9.78 9.73 4.41
C LEU A 295 -10.56 9.49 3.11
N GLN A 296 -11.36 10.47 2.68
CA GLN A 296 -12.15 10.37 1.45
C GLN A 296 -11.28 10.27 0.18
N ASP A 297 -10.04 10.77 0.26
CA ASP A 297 -9.10 10.78 -0.87
C ASP A 297 -7.92 9.81 -0.67
N THR A 298 -7.88 9.09 0.46
CA THR A 298 -6.83 8.12 0.80
C THR A 298 -7.41 6.72 0.92
N ALA A 299 -7.05 5.81 0.02
CA ALA A 299 -7.39 4.39 0.15
C ALA A 299 -6.46 3.73 1.18
N ILE A 300 -7.02 3.01 2.13
CA ILE A 300 -6.28 2.19 3.11
C ILE A 300 -6.45 0.73 2.73
N ILE A 301 -5.33 -0.03 2.71
CA ILE A 301 -5.32 -1.45 2.36
C ILE A 301 -4.53 -2.18 3.45
N TRP A 302 -5.17 -3.11 4.16
CA TRP A 302 -4.52 -4.04 5.06
C TRP A 302 -4.49 -5.42 4.42
N MET A 303 -3.31 -5.97 4.16
CA MET A 303 -3.16 -7.29 3.56
C MET A 303 -1.79 -7.92 3.84
N GLY A 304 -1.71 -9.24 3.70
CA GLY A 304 -0.48 -10.00 3.63
C GLY A 304 -0.40 -10.79 2.32
N GLU A 305 0.53 -11.72 2.23
CA GLU A 305 0.74 -12.54 1.04
C GLU A 305 -0.27 -13.70 0.91
N PHE A 306 -0.82 -14.17 2.02
CA PHE A 306 -1.84 -15.21 2.20
C PHE A 306 -2.22 -15.25 3.69
N SER A 307 -3.01 -16.24 4.11
CA SER A 307 -3.36 -16.47 5.51
C SER A 307 -2.79 -17.78 6.04
N ARG A 308 -3.36 -18.26 7.15
CA ARG A 308 -2.97 -19.47 7.86
C ARG A 308 -4.06 -20.53 7.77
N THR A 309 -3.65 -21.82 7.87
CA THR A 309 -4.58 -22.94 7.81
C THR A 309 -5.71 -22.78 8.84
N PRO A 310 -6.97 -23.06 8.46
CA PRO A 310 -8.05 -23.16 9.42
C PRO A 310 -7.74 -24.18 10.52
N ARG A 311 -7.14 -25.31 10.16
CA ARG A 311 -6.67 -26.31 11.13
C ARG A 311 -5.50 -25.78 11.95
N ILE A 312 -5.63 -25.84 13.27
CA ILE A 312 -4.56 -25.60 14.24
C ILE A 312 -3.65 -26.84 14.26
N ASN A 313 -2.35 -26.67 14.11
CA ASN A 313 -1.37 -27.75 14.08
C ASN A 313 -0.98 -28.20 15.51
N GLY A 314 -0.17 -29.26 15.62
CA GLY A 314 0.26 -29.84 16.90
C GLY A 314 1.10 -28.93 17.79
N ASN A 315 1.62 -27.83 17.26
CA ASN A 315 2.41 -26.81 17.99
C ASN A 315 1.56 -25.58 18.39
N THR A 316 0.23 -25.70 18.37
CA THR A 316 -0.69 -24.59 18.63
C THR A 316 -0.43 -23.40 17.67
N GLY A 317 -0.05 -23.70 16.44
CA GLY A 317 0.20 -22.76 15.36
C GLY A 317 -0.69 -23.08 14.16
N ARG A 318 -0.48 -22.31 13.08
CA ARG A 318 -1.17 -22.52 11.80
C ARG A 318 -0.16 -22.45 10.66
N ASP A 319 -0.31 -23.31 9.65
CA ASP A 319 0.57 -23.37 8.49
C ASP A 319 0.07 -22.45 7.37
N HIS A 320 0.74 -22.42 6.22
CA HIS A 320 0.37 -21.56 5.10
C HIS A 320 -0.96 -21.94 4.45
N TRP A 321 -1.79 -20.94 4.16
CA TRP A 321 -3.09 -21.14 3.53
C TRP A 321 -3.48 -19.98 2.63
N ALA A 322 -3.76 -20.29 1.37
CA ALA A 322 -4.06 -19.29 0.36
C ALA A 322 -5.47 -19.43 -0.27
N ARG A 323 -6.27 -20.42 0.17
CA ARG A 323 -7.54 -20.76 -0.48
C ARG A 323 -8.75 -19.99 0.03
N SER A 324 -8.69 -19.50 1.25
CA SER A 324 -9.76 -18.71 1.88
C SER A 324 -9.14 -17.81 2.93
N TRP A 325 -9.25 -16.50 2.75
CA TRP A 325 -8.64 -15.52 3.65
C TRP A 325 -9.21 -14.11 3.43
N SER A 326 -8.73 -13.13 4.20
CA SER A 326 -9.31 -11.79 4.18
C SER A 326 -8.29 -10.70 3.91
N VAL A 327 -8.75 -9.67 3.20
CA VAL A 327 -8.11 -8.36 3.03
C VAL A 327 -9.06 -7.30 3.59
N VAL A 328 -8.53 -6.22 4.16
CA VAL A 328 -9.35 -5.10 4.64
C VAL A 328 -9.02 -3.86 3.83
N VAL A 329 -10.05 -3.17 3.36
CA VAL A 329 -9.90 -1.93 2.59
C VAL A 329 -10.86 -0.86 3.12
N GLY A 330 -10.52 0.40 2.90
CA GLY A 330 -11.39 1.51 3.29
C GLY A 330 -10.86 2.86 2.85
N GLY A 331 -11.57 3.92 3.15
CA GLY A 331 -11.24 5.26 2.65
C GLY A 331 -11.35 5.36 1.12
N GLY A 332 -10.84 6.43 0.52
CA GLY A 332 -10.85 6.61 -0.94
C GLY A 332 -12.26 6.64 -1.57
N GLY A 333 -13.30 6.85 -0.78
CA GLY A 333 -14.70 6.79 -1.22
C GLY A 333 -15.29 5.36 -1.27
N MET A 334 -14.55 4.36 -0.77
CA MET A 334 -15.07 3.00 -0.62
C MET A 334 -16.06 2.90 0.53
N LYS A 335 -17.07 2.05 0.37
CA LYS A 335 -18.06 1.73 1.41
C LYS A 335 -17.38 0.94 2.53
N GLY A 336 -17.61 1.37 3.76
CA GLY A 336 -17.21 0.66 4.96
C GLY A 336 -18.38 0.00 5.68
N GLY A 337 -18.11 -0.64 6.82
CA GLY A 337 -19.11 -1.24 7.69
C GLY A 337 -19.62 -2.62 7.22
N VAL A 338 -19.02 -3.21 6.21
CA VAL A 338 -19.50 -4.45 5.60
C VAL A 338 -18.43 -5.54 5.51
N ALA A 339 -18.88 -6.80 5.57
CA ALA A 339 -18.10 -7.94 5.14
C ALA A 339 -18.54 -8.33 3.73
N ILE A 340 -17.59 -8.49 2.81
CA ILE A 340 -17.80 -8.84 1.41
C ILE A 340 -17.32 -10.28 1.19
N GLY A 341 -18.21 -11.10 0.67
CA GLY A 341 -17.98 -12.52 0.50
C GLY A 341 -17.98 -13.31 1.82
N GLU A 342 -18.05 -14.62 1.69
CA GLU A 342 -18.19 -15.54 2.82
C GLU A 342 -17.28 -16.76 2.65
N THR A 343 -16.76 -17.26 3.76
CA THR A 343 -16.15 -18.58 3.87
C THR A 343 -17.13 -19.52 4.57
N ASN A 344 -17.00 -20.82 4.33
CA ASN A 344 -17.83 -21.84 4.98
C ASN A 344 -17.63 -21.85 6.51
N HIS A 345 -18.48 -22.62 7.19
CA HIS A 345 -18.54 -22.70 8.65
C HIS A 345 -17.17 -22.93 9.34
N ASP A 346 -16.28 -23.70 8.73
CA ASP A 346 -14.96 -24.01 9.27
C ASP A 346 -13.80 -23.21 8.63
N GLY A 347 -14.11 -22.23 7.76
CA GLY A 347 -13.14 -21.34 7.14
C GLY A 347 -12.22 -22.01 6.10
N THR A 348 -12.53 -23.24 5.66
CA THR A 348 -11.66 -24.02 4.77
C THR A 348 -11.83 -23.70 3.29
N ARG A 349 -12.90 -23.03 2.91
CA ARG A 349 -13.17 -22.63 1.51
C ARG A 349 -14.02 -21.36 1.45
N VAL A 350 -13.91 -20.67 0.34
CA VAL A 350 -14.79 -19.57 -0.04
C VAL A 350 -16.10 -20.16 -0.55
N GLU A 351 -17.25 -19.59 -0.15
CA GLU A 351 -18.59 -20.02 -0.60
C GLU A 351 -19.22 -19.05 -1.61
N THR A 352 -18.78 -17.82 -1.64
CA THR A 352 -19.20 -16.80 -2.61
C THR A 352 -18.21 -16.68 -3.77
N GLU A 353 -18.32 -15.61 -4.57
CA GLU A 353 -17.33 -15.29 -5.60
C GLU A 353 -15.95 -15.10 -4.96
N PRO A 354 -14.92 -15.82 -5.40
CA PRO A 354 -13.57 -15.62 -4.89
C PRO A 354 -12.90 -14.40 -5.51
N TYR A 355 -12.34 -13.52 -4.69
CA TYR A 355 -11.56 -12.38 -5.13
C TYR A 355 -10.05 -12.66 -5.12
N THR A 356 -9.34 -11.94 -5.97
CA THR A 356 -7.90 -12.07 -6.19
C THR A 356 -7.17 -10.76 -5.93
N SER A 357 -5.83 -10.80 -5.95
CA SER A 357 -4.99 -9.60 -5.88
C SER A 357 -5.34 -8.58 -6.98
N GLN A 358 -5.66 -9.06 -8.17
CA GLN A 358 -6.02 -8.20 -9.31
C GLN A 358 -7.32 -7.43 -9.05
N ASP A 359 -8.32 -8.07 -8.41
CA ASP A 359 -9.61 -7.46 -8.13
C ASP A 359 -9.49 -6.39 -7.03
N VAL A 360 -8.67 -6.65 -6.01
CA VAL A 360 -8.31 -5.64 -5.00
C VAL A 360 -7.65 -4.43 -5.68
N MET A 361 -6.65 -4.66 -6.55
CA MET A 361 -5.97 -3.56 -7.26
C MET A 361 -6.92 -2.80 -8.19
N ALA A 362 -7.83 -3.49 -8.90
CA ALA A 362 -8.82 -2.85 -9.75
C ALA A 362 -9.73 -1.92 -8.93
N SER A 363 -10.15 -2.35 -7.73
CA SER A 363 -10.95 -1.56 -6.80
C SER A 363 -10.17 -0.35 -6.27
N ILE A 364 -8.90 -0.52 -5.94
CA ILE A 364 -8.03 0.60 -5.54
C ILE A 364 -7.84 1.59 -6.71
N CYS A 365 -7.63 1.11 -7.93
CA CYS A 365 -7.58 1.98 -9.11
C CYS A 365 -8.85 2.81 -9.26
N GLN A 366 -10.03 2.21 -9.08
CA GLN A 366 -11.31 2.94 -9.12
C GLN A 366 -11.40 3.99 -8.01
N ALA A 367 -11.06 3.66 -6.77
CA ALA A 367 -11.04 4.60 -5.64
C ALA A 367 -10.12 5.80 -5.90
N LEU A 368 -8.99 5.57 -6.54
CA LEU A 368 -8.00 6.58 -6.89
C LEU A 368 -8.28 7.31 -8.22
N GLY A 369 -9.33 6.93 -8.95
CA GLY A 369 -9.64 7.49 -10.27
C GLY A 369 -8.64 7.13 -11.36
N ILE A 370 -7.90 6.04 -11.20
CA ILE A 370 -6.96 5.49 -12.19
C ILE A 370 -7.74 4.64 -13.20
N SER A 371 -7.51 4.87 -14.49
CA SER A 371 -8.23 4.16 -15.55
C SER A 371 -7.82 2.69 -15.66
N LEU A 372 -8.75 1.77 -15.56
CA LEU A 372 -8.53 0.34 -15.81
C LEU A 372 -8.27 0.00 -17.29
N GLN A 373 -8.40 0.98 -18.19
CA GLN A 373 -8.05 0.81 -19.61
C GLN A 373 -6.57 1.08 -19.89
N THR A 374 -5.81 1.55 -18.90
CA THR A 374 -4.37 1.79 -19.02
C THR A 374 -3.64 0.51 -19.40
N VAL A 375 -2.79 0.60 -20.41
CA VAL A 375 -1.94 -0.50 -20.90
C VAL A 375 -0.49 -0.02 -20.91
N PHE A 376 0.36 -0.71 -20.19
CA PHE A 376 1.81 -0.51 -20.20
C PHE A 376 2.47 -1.37 -21.26
N THR A 377 3.67 -1.01 -21.66
CA THR A 377 4.52 -1.83 -22.51
C THR A 377 5.71 -2.38 -21.70
N SER A 378 5.80 -3.68 -21.56
CA SER A 378 6.91 -4.33 -20.85
C SER A 378 8.23 -4.22 -21.63
N ASN A 379 9.37 -4.52 -21.00
CA ASN A 379 10.70 -4.42 -21.60
C ASN A 379 10.88 -5.28 -22.87
N ASN A 380 10.09 -6.34 -23.04
CA ASN A 380 10.08 -7.18 -24.22
C ASN A 380 8.97 -6.81 -25.25
N GLY A 381 8.36 -5.62 -25.11
CA GLY A 381 7.33 -5.11 -26.02
C GLY A 381 5.92 -5.67 -25.81
N ARG A 382 5.69 -6.45 -24.76
CA ARG A 382 4.39 -7.06 -24.49
C ARG A 382 3.45 -6.03 -23.84
N PRO A 383 2.19 -5.88 -24.33
CA PRO A 383 1.19 -5.04 -23.68
C PRO A 383 0.76 -5.68 -22.34
N MET A 384 0.74 -4.87 -21.28
CA MET A 384 0.40 -5.27 -19.91
C MET A 384 -0.72 -4.37 -19.40
N LYS A 385 -1.90 -4.93 -19.24
CA LYS A 385 -3.06 -4.19 -18.73
C LYS A 385 -2.89 -3.93 -17.23
N ILE A 386 -3.25 -2.72 -16.81
CA ILE A 386 -3.26 -2.36 -15.40
C ILE A 386 -4.13 -3.34 -14.59
N ALA A 387 -3.79 -3.59 -13.33
CA ALA A 387 -4.44 -4.58 -12.48
C ALA A 387 -4.57 -5.99 -13.11
N ASN A 388 -3.78 -6.30 -14.14
CA ASN A 388 -3.78 -7.59 -14.87
C ASN A 388 -5.19 -8.06 -15.28
N GLY A 389 -6.09 -7.13 -15.58
CA GLY A 389 -7.46 -7.44 -15.97
C GLY A 389 -8.42 -7.79 -14.83
N GLY A 390 -8.04 -7.50 -13.59
CA GLY A 390 -8.92 -7.63 -12.43
C GLY A 390 -10.20 -6.82 -12.58
N LYS A 391 -11.23 -7.24 -11.87
CA LYS A 391 -12.55 -6.61 -11.85
C LYS A 391 -12.72 -5.81 -10.55
N VAL A 392 -13.43 -4.72 -10.64
CA VAL A 392 -13.82 -3.96 -9.45
C VAL A 392 -14.75 -4.79 -8.58
N ILE A 393 -14.53 -4.75 -7.28
CA ILE A 393 -15.44 -5.31 -6.28
C ILE A 393 -16.55 -4.29 -6.07
N GLU A 394 -17.67 -4.49 -6.75
CA GLU A 394 -18.76 -3.50 -6.85
C GLU A 394 -19.36 -3.16 -5.49
N GLU A 395 -19.40 -4.11 -4.56
CA GLU A 395 -19.90 -3.94 -3.19
C GLU A 395 -19.15 -2.88 -2.39
N LEU A 396 -17.94 -2.53 -2.82
CA LEU A 396 -17.16 -1.42 -2.23
C LEU A 396 -17.67 -0.04 -2.65
N PHE A 397 -18.56 0.06 -3.64
CA PHE A 397 -18.98 1.34 -4.24
C PHE A 397 -20.51 1.49 -4.35
N SER A 398 -21.27 0.45 -3.92
CA SER A 398 -22.74 0.41 -4.01
C SER A 398 -23.43 0.68 -2.68
#